data_0c16dd50ed08b2d1b59c4eb599ef7ed5
#
_entry.id   0c16dd50ed08b2d1b59c4eb599ef7ed5
#
_cell.length_a   1.000
_cell.length_b   1.000
_cell.length_c   1.000
_cell.angle_alpha   90.00
_cell.angle_beta   90.00
_cell.angle_gamma   90.00
#
_symmetry.space_group_name_H-M   'P 1'
#
loop_
_entity.id
_entity.type
_entity.pdbx_description
1 polymer ?
#
loop_
_entity_poly.entity_id
_entity_poly.type
_entity_poly.pdbx_seq_one_letter_code
_entity_poly.pdbx_strand_id
1 'polypeptide(L)'
;MSILRAWQYSAPQRLAGAFKLAASKSAVYRLFFGSAAYARQDAVRLSLSVRLLSWLTGAAARPLEGAAAAIRRALPGSALLGRLRRSGLDAAPPLLSGSVTARALVGLRVESCLWLVFSYILLDYALRAAPGAGSLASWWDELLLVFVLVAWPLQMALRGRITWRLTPMDLPVLLYLAVAAFLFFMRSPATNVALEGARVYAEYMLWFFVASNLLLNKNQFRALFNWLILLGTFIGIHGVYQYIIGVPIPPLWIDASEATLKTRVYSIVGSPNVLGSFLVLIIPVALSQALAAPDRLARYYYLACLTPMTASLIFTYSRGAWLAMFCAFAVYGLLYNWRLLFVLGLAAYAAPKAVPGIASRVGYLMSPAYLLSSARAGRVARWNKAIEVWQNHPLTGEGFGRYGGAVAARNIPGSNYVDNFYLKTLAETGILGLAALALLLLSGLRCALNACSRLSDPALRSLAGGIIAGLTGVLVHNGVENIFEVPMMTTYFWLLLGAVAAMPYLEE
;
A
#
# COMPACT_ATOMS: atom_id res chain seq x y z
N MET A 1 32.37 40.97 -19.91
CA MET A 1 32.29 40.06 -18.75
C MET A 1 30.83 39.98 -18.33
N SER A 2 30.20 38.82 -18.43
CA SER A 2 28.76 38.68 -18.23
C SER A 2 28.41 38.79 -16.74
N ILE A 3 27.27 39.39 -16.43
CA ILE A 3 26.66 39.52 -15.09
C ILE A 3 26.68 38.18 -14.34
N LEU A 4 26.61 37.06 -15.04
CA LEU A 4 26.73 35.71 -14.49
C LEU A 4 28.10 35.41 -13.85
N ARG A 5 29.21 35.96 -14.36
CA ARG A 5 30.53 35.78 -13.74
C ARG A 5 30.71 36.64 -12.50
N ALA A 6 30.13 37.85 -12.49
CA ALA A 6 30.18 38.73 -11.30
C ALA A 6 29.35 38.14 -10.16
N TRP A 7 28.26 37.43 -10.46
CA TRP A 7 27.41 36.76 -9.47
C TRP A 7 28.09 35.53 -8.83
N GLN A 8 28.94 34.81 -9.60
CA GLN A 8 29.70 33.65 -9.08
C GLN A 8 30.74 33.99 -8.00
N TYR A 9 31.15 35.27 -7.90
CA TYR A 9 32.12 35.75 -6.92
C TYR A 9 31.53 36.66 -5.84
N SER A 10 30.19 36.74 -5.76
CA SER A 10 29.50 37.56 -4.76
C SER A 10 29.66 36.99 -3.34
N ALA A 11 29.69 37.88 -2.34
CA ALA A 11 29.84 37.51 -0.93
C ALA A 11 28.78 36.49 -0.46
N PRO A 12 27.49 36.56 -0.89
CA PRO A 12 26.47 35.55 -0.57
C PRO A 12 26.82 34.16 -1.10
N GLN A 13 27.45 34.05 -2.28
CA GLN A 13 27.83 32.74 -2.81
C GLN A 13 29.05 32.14 -2.13
N ARG A 14 30.02 32.97 -1.69
CA ARG A 14 31.16 32.51 -0.87
C ARG A 14 30.70 32.02 0.49
N LEU A 15 29.75 32.71 1.11
CA LEU A 15 29.09 32.29 2.35
C LEU A 15 28.30 31.01 2.18
N ALA A 16 27.52 30.91 1.08
CA ALA A 16 26.78 29.69 0.74
C ALA A 16 27.73 28.52 0.43
N GLY A 17 28.86 28.79 -0.24
CA GLY A 17 29.90 27.80 -0.50
C GLY A 17 30.60 27.32 0.77
N ALA A 18 30.97 28.26 1.66
CA ALA A 18 31.57 27.95 2.95
C ALA A 18 30.57 27.18 3.88
N PHE A 19 29.31 27.60 3.90
CA PHE A 19 28.27 26.92 4.64
C PHE A 19 28.02 25.50 4.07
N LYS A 20 27.99 25.36 2.73
CA LYS A 20 27.88 24.06 2.05
C LYS A 20 29.07 23.14 2.38
N LEU A 21 30.30 23.70 2.43
CA LEU A 21 31.50 22.95 2.75
C LEU A 21 31.56 22.55 4.24
N ALA A 22 31.22 23.47 5.13
CA ALA A 22 31.17 23.22 6.58
C ALA A 22 30.04 22.22 6.91
N ALA A 23 28.89 22.42 6.29
CA ALA A 23 27.74 21.53 6.44
C ALA A 23 27.98 20.13 5.83
N SER A 24 28.70 20.01 4.70
CA SER A 24 29.05 18.72 4.11
C SER A 24 29.96 17.86 5.00
N LYS A 25 30.68 18.48 5.91
CA LYS A 25 31.53 17.79 6.91
C LYS A 25 30.79 17.42 8.19
N SER A 26 29.58 17.97 8.43
CA SER A 26 28.80 17.63 9.60
C SER A 26 28.04 16.31 9.41
N ALA A 27 27.95 15.49 10.46
CA ALA A 27 27.15 14.27 10.45
C ALA A 27 25.65 14.55 10.16
N VAL A 28 25.16 15.69 10.67
CA VAL A 28 23.80 16.20 10.46
C VAL A 28 23.57 16.60 8.99
N TYR A 29 24.54 17.28 8.37
CA TYR A 29 24.43 17.62 6.95
C TYR A 29 24.45 16.37 6.06
N ARG A 30 25.32 15.40 6.35
CA ARG A 30 25.33 14.12 5.61
C ARG A 30 24.05 13.33 5.81
N LEU A 31 23.42 13.44 6.98
CA LEU A 31 22.14 12.82 7.30
C LEU A 31 20.99 13.38 6.45
N PHE A 32 20.93 14.72 6.31
CA PHE A 32 19.81 15.41 5.68
C PHE A 32 20.07 15.90 4.25
N PHE A 33 21.33 16.06 3.83
CA PHE A 33 21.70 16.81 2.63
C PHE A 33 22.60 16.06 1.64
N GLY A 34 22.95 14.83 1.91
CA GLY A 34 23.86 14.03 1.06
C GLY A 34 23.24 13.55 -0.27
N SER A 35 22.67 14.46 -1.07
CA SER A 35 21.92 14.10 -2.29
C SER A 35 22.77 13.39 -3.38
N ALA A 36 24.07 13.71 -3.48
CA ALA A 36 24.98 12.99 -4.38
C ALA A 36 25.28 11.56 -3.90
N ALA A 37 25.06 11.28 -2.63
CA ALA A 37 25.31 10.00 -2.00
C ALA A 37 24.17 8.99 -2.27
N TYR A 38 22.96 9.46 -2.54
CA TYR A 38 21.82 8.59 -2.88
C TYR A 38 21.93 7.94 -4.26
N ALA A 39 22.80 8.46 -5.13
CA ALA A 39 23.07 7.86 -6.42
C ALA A 39 23.94 6.58 -6.34
N ARG A 40 24.59 6.32 -5.19
CA ARG A 40 25.42 5.13 -4.98
C ARG A 40 24.73 4.16 -4.00
N GLN A 41 24.66 2.88 -4.37
CA GLN A 41 24.06 1.83 -3.54
C GLN A 41 24.57 1.83 -2.08
N ASP A 42 25.86 2.12 -1.88
CA ASP A 42 26.47 2.11 -0.57
C ASP A 42 25.98 3.26 0.33
N ALA A 43 25.61 4.39 -0.24
CA ALA A 43 25.18 5.54 0.53
C ALA A 43 23.72 5.42 1.01
N VAL A 44 22.86 4.77 0.24
CA VAL A 44 21.50 4.43 0.69
C VAL A 44 21.58 3.43 1.86
N ARG A 45 22.48 2.43 1.76
CA ARG A 45 22.73 1.46 2.85
C ARG A 45 23.30 2.12 4.11
N LEU A 46 24.05 3.21 3.96
CA LEU A 46 24.73 3.92 5.05
C LEU A 46 23.87 5.05 5.63
N SER A 47 22.74 5.44 5.01
CA SER A 47 21.89 6.48 5.56
C SER A 47 21.29 6.03 6.90
N LEU A 48 21.28 6.93 7.89
CA LEU A 48 20.78 6.64 9.24
C LEU A 48 19.28 6.28 9.22
N SER A 49 18.52 6.88 8.32
CA SER A 49 17.10 6.59 8.12
C SER A 49 16.85 5.20 7.58
N VAL A 50 17.62 4.76 6.56
CA VAL A 50 17.55 3.38 6.04
C VAL A 50 18.04 2.39 7.10
N ARG A 51 19.10 2.74 7.86
CA ARG A 51 19.57 1.89 8.97
C ARG A 51 18.53 1.78 10.08
N LEU A 52 17.86 2.88 10.45
CA LEU A 52 16.80 2.87 11.44
C LEU A 52 15.59 2.04 10.96
N LEU A 53 15.10 2.28 9.75
CA LEU A 53 14.03 1.49 9.14
C LEU A 53 14.43 0.02 8.98
N SER A 54 15.65 -0.27 8.56
CA SER A 54 16.15 -1.64 8.46
C SER A 54 16.37 -2.29 9.82
N TRP A 55 16.67 -1.53 10.86
CA TRP A 55 16.74 -2.01 12.23
C TRP A 55 15.34 -2.32 12.78
N LEU A 56 14.39 -1.38 12.65
CA LEU A 56 13.01 -1.56 13.08
C LEU A 56 12.35 -2.78 12.41
N THR A 57 12.51 -2.89 11.08
CA THR A 57 11.97 -4.03 10.33
C THR A 57 12.80 -5.30 10.52
N GLY A 58 14.11 -5.16 10.78
CA GLY A 58 15.06 -6.29 10.87
C GLY A 58 14.97 -7.08 12.15
N ALA A 59 14.66 -6.45 13.28
CA ALA A 59 14.54 -7.15 14.55
C ALA A 59 13.48 -8.28 14.47
N ALA A 60 12.37 -8.02 13.79
CA ALA A 60 11.29 -8.98 13.60
C ALA A 60 11.51 -9.91 12.38
N ALA A 61 12.01 -9.38 11.25
CA ALA A 61 12.02 -10.09 9.97
C ALA A 61 13.31 -10.89 9.68
N ARG A 62 14.48 -10.50 10.23
CA ARG A 62 15.75 -11.21 9.98
C ARG A 62 15.74 -12.70 10.34
N PRO A 63 15.16 -13.14 11.48
CA PRO A 63 15.08 -14.58 11.78
C PRO A 63 14.31 -15.36 10.72
N LEU A 64 13.21 -14.77 10.21
CA LEU A 64 12.40 -15.38 9.14
C LEU A 64 13.12 -15.39 7.79
N GLU A 65 13.90 -14.34 7.48
CA GLU A 65 14.76 -14.32 6.28
C GLU A 65 15.81 -15.43 6.34
N GLY A 66 16.42 -15.65 7.50
CA GLY A 66 17.37 -16.73 7.74
C GLY A 66 16.74 -18.12 7.55
N ALA A 67 15.57 -18.33 8.15
CA ALA A 67 14.80 -19.56 8.00
C ALA A 67 14.36 -19.78 6.54
N ALA A 68 13.84 -18.75 5.86
CA ALA A 68 13.46 -18.82 4.45
C ALA A 68 14.66 -19.12 3.54
N ALA A 69 15.85 -18.57 3.84
CA ALA A 69 17.07 -18.87 3.10
C ALA A 69 17.55 -20.32 3.33
N ALA A 70 17.40 -20.86 4.54
CA ALA A 70 17.67 -22.26 4.85
C ALA A 70 16.72 -23.21 4.11
N ILE A 71 15.41 -22.89 4.13
CA ILE A 71 14.38 -23.64 3.39
C ILE A 71 14.69 -23.63 1.88
N ARG A 72 15.03 -22.47 1.31
CA ARG A 72 15.39 -22.37 -0.13
C ARG A 72 16.60 -23.21 -0.51
N ARG A 73 17.59 -23.33 0.37
CA ARG A 73 18.77 -24.21 0.15
C ARG A 73 18.41 -25.68 0.24
N ALA A 74 17.51 -26.06 1.12
CA ALA A 74 17.09 -27.44 1.34
C ALA A 74 16.09 -27.95 0.29
N LEU A 75 15.22 -27.05 -0.27
CA LEU A 75 14.17 -27.40 -1.22
C LEU A 75 14.64 -28.17 -2.47
N PRO A 76 15.75 -27.80 -3.17
CA PRO A 76 16.21 -28.53 -4.36
C PRO A 76 16.58 -29.99 -4.10
N GLY A 77 17.00 -30.29 -2.87
CA GLY A 77 17.36 -31.66 -2.44
C GLY A 77 16.21 -32.42 -1.76
N SER A 78 15.01 -31.81 -1.64
CA SER A 78 13.91 -32.44 -0.91
C SER A 78 13.32 -33.62 -1.69
N ALA A 79 13.08 -34.74 -0.97
CA ALA A 79 12.43 -35.93 -1.52
C ALA A 79 11.03 -35.64 -2.07
N LEU A 80 10.35 -34.60 -1.54
CA LEU A 80 9.02 -34.14 -1.97
C LEU A 80 9.08 -33.56 -3.38
N LEU A 81 10.00 -32.65 -3.65
CA LEU A 81 10.20 -32.06 -4.99
C LEU A 81 10.71 -33.10 -5.98
N GLY A 82 11.56 -34.03 -5.52
CA GLY A 82 11.99 -35.18 -6.31
C GLY A 82 10.86 -36.14 -6.64
N ARG A 83 9.86 -36.30 -5.75
CA ARG A 83 8.63 -37.06 -6.02
C ARG A 83 7.69 -36.30 -6.95
N LEU A 84 7.47 -35.00 -6.76
CA LEU A 84 6.65 -34.13 -7.64
C LEU A 84 7.25 -34.07 -9.06
N ARG A 85 8.58 -33.98 -9.21
CA ARG A 85 9.25 -34.10 -10.52
C ARG A 85 9.08 -35.49 -11.15
N ARG A 86 9.14 -36.56 -10.36
CA ARG A 86 8.96 -37.96 -10.84
C ARG A 86 7.49 -38.34 -11.07
N SER A 87 6.53 -37.63 -10.50
CA SER A 87 5.09 -37.94 -10.64
C SER A 87 4.49 -37.48 -11.97
N GLY A 88 5.29 -37.17 -12.98
CA GLY A 88 4.82 -37.02 -14.37
C GLY A 88 4.26 -35.63 -14.73
N LEU A 89 4.53 -34.60 -13.93
CA LEU A 89 4.28 -33.21 -14.36
C LEU A 89 5.06 -32.86 -15.65
N ASP A 90 6.22 -33.51 -15.87
CA ASP A 90 6.99 -33.36 -17.10
C ASP A 90 6.40 -34.19 -18.27
N ALA A 91 5.52 -35.18 -18.00
CA ALA A 91 4.89 -36.05 -19.00
C ALA A 91 3.46 -35.56 -19.39
N ALA A 92 2.90 -34.59 -18.67
CA ALA A 92 1.56 -34.04 -18.94
C ALA A 92 1.42 -33.32 -20.31
N PRO A 93 2.42 -32.60 -20.85
CA PRO A 93 2.32 -31.92 -22.12
C PRO A 93 1.87 -32.79 -23.32
N PRO A 94 2.40 -34.03 -23.51
CA PRO A 94 2.00 -34.86 -24.66
C PRO A 94 0.55 -35.31 -24.60
N LEU A 95 0.02 -35.63 -23.41
CA LEU A 95 -1.34 -36.12 -23.22
C LEU A 95 -2.42 -35.03 -23.42
N LEU A 96 -2.06 -33.78 -23.13
CA LEU A 96 -2.96 -32.62 -23.19
C LEU A 96 -2.82 -31.81 -24.48
N SER A 97 -1.78 -32.05 -25.29
CA SER A 97 -1.52 -31.30 -26.53
C SER A 97 -2.63 -31.43 -27.58
N GLY A 98 -3.40 -32.52 -27.56
CA GLY A 98 -4.58 -32.74 -28.40
C GLY A 98 -5.84 -31.97 -27.98
N SER A 99 -5.88 -31.49 -26.72
CA SER A 99 -7.09 -30.83 -26.19
C SER A 99 -7.15 -29.38 -26.65
N VAL A 100 -8.32 -28.97 -27.18
CA VAL A 100 -8.61 -27.55 -27.55
C VAL A 100 -8.55 -26.66 -26.32
N THR A 101 -9.07 -27.11 -25.19
CA THR A 101 -9.08 -26.39 -23.93
C THR A 101 -7.66 -26.20 -23.38
N ALA A 102 -6.79 -27.20 -23.48
CA ALA A 102 -5.40 -27.11 -23.07
C ALA A 102 -4.62 -26.11 -23.95
N ARG A 103 -4.84 -26.15 -25.27
CA ARG A 103 -4.23 -25.18 -26.20
C ARG A 103 -4.70 -23.74 -25.94
N ALA A 104 -6.00 -23.56 -25.68
CA ALA A 104 -6.54 -22.24 -25.30
C ALA A 104 -5.92 -21.74 -23.99
N LEU A 105 -5.78 -22.60 -22.97
CA LEU A 105 -5.16 -22.27 -21.69
C LEU A 105 -3.67 -21.92 -21.82
N VAL A 106 -2.92 -22.69 -22.64
CA VAL A 106 -1.50 -22.40 -22.91
C VAL A 106 -1.34 -21.08 -23.67
N GLY A 107 -2.27 -20.76 -24.57
CA GLY A 107 -2.31 -19.51 -25.33
C GLY A 107 -2.81 -18.28 -24.53
N LEU A 108 -3.49 -18.51 -23.40
CA LEU A 108 -3.99 -17.45 -22.55
C LEU A 108 -2.80 -16.72 -21.90
N ARG A 109 -2.80 -15.40 -21.96
CA ARG A 109 -1.83 -14.57 -21.26
C ARG A 109 -2.36 -14.22 -19.87
N VAL A 110 -2.12 -15.11 -18.87
CA VAL A 110 -2.61 -14.89 -17.49
C VAL A 110 -2.08 -13.56 -16.92
N GLU A 111 -0.89 -13.15 -17.33
CA GLU A 111 -0.34 -11.83 -16.99
C GLU A 111 -1.23 -10.66 -17.45
N SER A 112 -2.10 -10.87 -18.45
CA SER A 112 -3.06 -9.84 -18.89
C SER A 112 -4.14 -9.56 -17.84
N CYS A 113 -4.42 -10.51 -16.93
CA CYS A 113 -5.34 -10.29 -15.81
C CYS A 113 -4.88 -9.17 -14.87
N LEU A 114 -3.57 -8.86 -14.87
CA LEU A 114 -3.06 -7.72 -14.12
C LEU A 114 -3.67 -6.39 -14.55
N TRP A 115 -4.03 -6.23 -15.84
CA TRP A 115 -4.72 -5.02 -16.29
C TRP A 115 -6.10 -4.86 -15.63
N LEU A 116 -6.83 -5.97 -15.42
CA LEU A 116 -8.12 -5.95 -14.73
C LEU A 116 -7.93 -5.53 -13.26
N VAL A 117 -6.91 -6.08 -12.58
CA VAL A 117 -6.62 -5.74 -11.18
C VAL A 117 -6.14 -4.30 -11.03
N PHE A 118 -5.28 -3.83 -11.93
CA PHE A 118 -4.88 -2.42 -11.94
C PHE A 118 -6.05 -1.47 -12.25
N SER A 119 -7.09 -1.96 -12.90
CA SER A 119 -8.34 -1.24 -13.20
C SER A 119 -9.44 -1.48 -12.16
N TYR A 120 -9.13 -2.08 -11.00
CA TYR A 120 -10.10 -2.52 -9.98
C TYR A 120 -11.22 -1.49 -9.74
N ILE A 121 -10.87 -0.25 -9.46
CA ILE A 121 -11.85 0.81 -9.15
C ILE A 121 -12.87 1.02 -10.27
N LEU A 122 -12.40 1.04 -11.53
CA LEU A 122 -13.29 1.22 -12.68
C LEU A 122 -14.19 0.02 -12.89
N LEU A 123 -13.64 -1.19 -12.77
CA LEU A 123 -14.40 -2.44 -12.94
C LEU A 123 -15.45 -2.59 -11.84
N ASP A 124 -15.07 -2.39 -10.59
CA ASP A 124 -16.00 -2.50 -9.46
C ASP A 124 -17.13 -1.46 -9.59
N TYR A 125 -16.79 -0.21 -9.91
CA TYR A 125 -17.79 0.82 -10.16
C TYR A 125 -18.72 0.48 -11.33
N ALA A 126 -18.15 0.05 -12.47
CA ALA A 126 -18.94 -0.30 -13.66
C ALA A 126 -19.87 -1.49 -13.42
N LEU A 127 -19.39 -2.53 -12.72
CA LEU A 127 -20.20 -3.71 -12.40
C LEU A 127 -21.32 -3.35 -11.40
N ARG A 128 -21.05 -2.53 -10.40
CA ARG A 128 -22.08 -2.09 -9.45
C ARG A 128 -23.10 -1.14 -10.07
N ALA A 129 -22.72 -0.38 -11.08
CA ALA A 129 -23.61 0.51 -11.83
C ALA A 129 -24.42 -0.23 -12.91
N ALA A 130 -24.00 -1.42 -13.33
CA ALA A 130 -24.64 -2.17 -14.40
C ALA A 130 -25.94 -2.82 -13.91
N PRO A 131 -27.08 -2.60 -14.58
CA PRO A 131 -28.34 -3.25 -14.24
C PRO A 131 -28.22 -4.79 -14.30
N GLY A 132 -28.67 -5.48 -13.26
CA GLY A 132 -28.66 -6.95 -13.21
C GLY A 132 -27.31 -7.61 -12.85
N ALA A 133 -26.24 -6.84 -12.69
CA ALA A 133 -24.91 -7.38 -12.35
C ALA A 133 -24.65 -7.51 -10.84
N GLY A 134 -25.66 -7.36 -9.98
CA GLY A 134 -25.49 -7.27 -8.53
C GLY A 134 -24.74 -8.44 -7.88
N SER A 135 -25.03 -9.69 -8.29
CA SER A 135 -24.30 -10.87 -7.80
C SER A 135 -22.88 -10.94 -8.36
N LEU A 136 -22.67 -10.62 -9.64
CA LEU A 136 -21.35 -10.57 -10.24
C LEU A 136 -20.50 -9.46 -9.60
N ALA A 137 -21.07 -8.30 -9.37
CA ALA A 137 -20.41 -7.17 -8.71
C ALA A 137 -19.96 -7.49 -7.27
N SER A 138 -20.54 -8.51 -6.65
CA SER A 138 -20.18 -8.94 -5.29
C SER A 138 -19.03 -9.95 -5.24
N TRP A 139 -18.74 -10.65 -6.35
CA TRP A 139 -17.81 -11.78 -6.37
C TRP A 139 -16.73 -11.69 -7.45
N TRP A 140 -16.73 -10.67 -8.28
CA TRP A 140 -15.86 -10.60 -9.46
C TRP A 140 -14.37 -10.63 -9.13
N ASP A 141 -13.96 -9.97 -8.05
CA ASP A 141 -12.56 -9.87 -7.62
C ASP A 141 -12.05 -11.19 -7.03
N GLU A 142 -12.88 -11.90 -6.28
CA GLU A 142 -12.56 -13.24 -5.81
C GLU A 142 -12.51 -14.23 -6.98
N LEU A 143 -13.48 -14.16 -7.90
CA LEU A 143 -13.50 -15.00 -9.09
C LEU A 143 -12.25 -14.76 -9.95
N LEU A 144 -11.83 -13.50 -10.11
CA LEU A 144 -10.60 -13.16 -10.81
C LEU A 144 -9.37 -13.71 -10.09
N LEU A 145 -9.29 -13.57 -8.76
CA LEU A 145 -8.20 -14.11 -7.97
C LEU A 145 -8.11 -15.63 -8.08
N VAL A 146 -9.22 -16.33 -7.86
CA VAL A 146 -9.31 -17.80 -8.00
C VAL A 146 -8.92 -18.22 -9.41
N PHE A 147 -9.45 -17.55 -10.44
CA PHE A 147 -9.10 -17.82 -11.82
C PHE A 147 -7.58 -17.73 -12.06
N VAL A 148 -6.92 -16.66 -11.60
CA VAL A 148 -5.48 -16.47 -11.76
C VAL A 148 -4.70 -17.53 -10.99
N LEU A 149 -5.10 -17.84 -9.76
CA LEU A 149 -4.44 -18.83 -8.90
C LEU A 149 -4.60 -20.28 -9.42
N VAL A 150 -5.61 -20.54 -10.24
CA VAL A 150 -5.79 -21.85 -10.90
C VAL A 150 -5.13 -21.87 -12.28
N ALA A 151 -5.39 -20.85 -13.11
CA ALA A 151 -4.91 -20.80 -14.48
C ALA A 151 -3.37 -20.73 -14.58
N TRP A 152 -2.73 -19.96 -13.68
CA TRP A 152 -1.28 -19.80 -13.67
C TRP A 152 -0.52 -21.12 -13.35
N PRO A 153 -0.77 -21.86 -12.24
CA PRO A 153 -0.15 -23.15 -11.99
C PRO A 153 -0.47 -24.18 -13.08
N LEU A 154 -1.70 -24.17 -13.61
CA LEU A 154 -2.09 -25.07 -14.69
C LEU A 154 -1.29 -24.78 -15.97
N GLN A 155 -1.05 -23.50 -16.30
CA GLN A 155 -0.15 -23.15 -17.40
C GLN A 155 1.29 -23.61 -17.16
N MET A 156 1.81 -23.48 -15.93
CA MET A 156 3.15 -23.97 -15.59
C MET A 156 3.24 -25.48 -15.81
N ALA A 157 2.21 -26.23 -15.37
CA ALA A 157 2.12 -27.67 -15.57
C ALA A 157 2.08 -28.05 -17.05
N LEU A 158 1.23 -27.36 -17.85
CA LEU A 158 1.07 -27.60 -19.28
C LEU A 158 2.33 -27.24 -20.10
N ARG A 159 3.08 -26.24 -19.65
CA ARG A 159 4.35 -25.82 -20.30
C ARG A 159 5.55 -26.66 -19.82
N GLY A 160 5.37 -27.56 -18.86
CA GLY A 160 6.44 -28.35 -18.25
C GLY A 160 7.53 -27.52 -17.56
N ARG A 161 7.21 -26.30 -17.15
CA ARG A 161 8.18 -25.38 -16.51
C ARG A 161 7.55 -24.75 -15.26
N ILE A 162 8.13 -25.07 -14.10
CA ILE A 162 7.76 -24.42 -12.84
C ILE A 162 8.55 -23.12 -12.73
N THR A 163 7.85 -21.98 -12.87
CA THR A 163 8.43 -20.64 -12.82
C THR A 163 8.15 -19.91 -11.50
N TRP A 164 7.81 -20.64 -10.45
CA TRP A 164 7.54 -20.03 -9.14
C TRP A 164 8.81 -19.41 -8.55
N ARG A 165 8.73 -18.15 -8.20
CA ARG A 165 9.81 -17.41 -7.54
C ARG A 165 9.56 -17.36 -6.05
N LEU A 166 10.46 -17.96 -5.28
CA LEU A 166 10.44 -17.86 -3.83
C LEU A 166 10.91 -16.47 -3.40
N THR A 167 10.11 -15.83 -2.58
CA THR A 167 10.36 -14.49 -2.04
C THR A 167 10.66 -14.56 -0.53
N PRO A 168 11.27 -13.51 0.07
CA PRO A 168 11.39 -13.43 1.52
C PRO A 168 10.03 -13.37 2.26
N MET A 169 8.92 -13.15 1.52
CA MET A 169 7.57 -13.06 2.09
C MET A 169 6.86 -14.40 2.24
N ASP A 170 7.33 -15.46 1.56
CA ASP A 170 6.65 -16.76 1.57
C ASP A 170 6.48 -17.29 3.00
N LEU A 171 7.54 -17.25 3.80
CA LEU A 171 7.48 -17.73 5.19
C LEU A 171 6.65 -16.81 6.11
N PRO A 172 6.80 -15.48 6.09
CA PRO A 172 5.91 -14.58 6.85
C PRO A 172 4.43 -14.77 6.52
N VAL A 173 4.07 -14.92 5.25
CA VAL A 173 2.67 -15.16 4.85
C VAL A 173 2.19 -16.52 5.35
N LEU A 174 2.97 -17.59 5.19
CA LEU A 174 2.59 -18.91 5.70
C LEU A 174 2.43 -18.91 7.22
N LEU A 175 3.31 -18.26 7.95
CA LEU A 175 3.20 -18.12 9.39
C LEU A 175 1.94 -17.36 9.80
N TYR A 176 1.67 -16.24 9.12
CA TYR A 176 0.45 -15.47 9.35
C TYR A 176 -0.82 -16.29 9.09
N LEU A 177 -0.87 -17.01 7.97
CA LEU A 177 -2.00 -17.90 7.64
C LEU A 177 -2.14 -19.05 8.63
N ALA A 178 -1.04 -19.60 9.13
CA ALA A 178 -1.08 -20.64 10.17
C ALA A 178 -1.63 -20.11 11.50
N VAL A 179 -1.23 -18.89 11.91
CA VAL A 179 -1.79 -18.23 13.10
C VAL A 179 -3.26 -17.89 12.88
N ALA A 180 -3.63 -17.38 11.71
CA ALA A 180 -5.03 -17.07 11.38
C ALA A 180 -5.90 -18.35 11.41
N ALA A 181 -5.43 -19.46 10.83
CA ALA A 181 -6.11 -20.75 10.89
C ALA A 181 -6.25 -21.26 12.33
N PHE A 182 -5.17 -21.20 13.10
CA PHE A 182 -5.21 -21.57 14.52
C PHE A 182 -6.26 -20.77 15.27
N LEU A 183 -6.28 -19.44 15.15
CA LEU A 183 -7.25 -18.56 15.81
C LEU A 183 -8.68 -18.82 15.33
N PHE A 184 -8.86 -19.11 14.01
CA PHE A 184 -10.14 -19.48 13.46
C PHE A 184 -10.71 -20.75 14.11
N PHE A 185 -9.94 -21.82 14.25
CA PHE A 185 -10.39 -23.05 14.87
C PHE A 185 -10.56 -22.93 16.39
N MET A 186 -9.77 -22.10 17.04
CA MET A 186 -9.86 -21.87 18.50
C MET A 186 -11.03 -20.99 18.89
N ARG A 187 -11.40 -19.99 18.05
CA ARG A 187 -12.36 -18.96 18.42
C ARG A 187 -13.29 -18.54 17.29
N SER A 188 -14.24 -19.40 16.94
CA SER A 188 -15.26 -19.12 15.93
C SER A 188 -16.67 -19.45 16.45
N PRO A 189 -17.21 -18.66 17.40
CA PRO A 189 -18.55 -18.92 17.96
C PRO A 189 -19.65 -18.89 16.91
N ALA A 190 -19.46 -18.16 15.80
CA ALA A 190 -20.33 -18.13 14.65
C ALA A 190 -19.48 -18.32 13.39
N THR A 191 -19.40 -19.55 12.89
CA THR A 191 -18.48 -19.95 11.82
C THR A 191 -18.68 -19.17 10.50
N ASN A 192 -19.92 -18.83 10.15
CA ASN A 192 -20.23 -18.00 8.97
C ASN A 192 -19.63 -16.60 9.10
N VAL A 193 -19.78 -15.94 10.23
CA VAL A 193 -19.23 -14.61 10.53
C VAL A 193 -17.71 -14.67 10.58
N ALA A 194 -17.17 -15.71 11.23
CA ALA A 194 -15.73 -15.92 11.33
C ALA A 194 -15.08 -16.18 9.96
N LEU A 195 -15.73 -16.91 9.07
CA LEU A 195 -15.24 -17.18 7.72
C LEU A 195 -15.20 -15.87 6.90
N GLU A 196 -16.29 -15.10 6.95
CA GLU A 196 -16.35 -13.79 6.30
C GLU A 196 -15.28 -12.81 6.86
N GLY A 197 -15.09 -12.81 8.18
CA GLY A 197 -14.06 -12.01 8.84
C GLY A 197 -12.64 -12.44 8.48
N ALA A 198 -12.34 -13.75 8.53
CA ALA A 198 -11.02 -14.29 8.20
C ALA A 198 -10.63 -14.03 6.73
N ARG A 199 -11.60 -14.01 5.83
CA ARG A 199 -11.42 -13.66 4.42
C ARG A 199 -10.81 -12.27 4.26
N VAL A 200 -11.30 -11.27 5.00
CA VAL A 200 -10.78 -9.89 4.97
C VAL A 200 -9.29 -9.85 5.29
N TYR A 201 -8.83 -10.71 6.18
CA TYR A 201 -7.41 -10.74 6.60
C TYR A 201 -6.50 -11.55 5.69
N ALA A 202 -7.03 -12.57 4.98
CA ALA A 202 -6.20 -13.57 4.32
C ALA A 202 -6.22 -13.50 2.77
N GLU A 203 -7.37 -13.22 2.18
CA GLU A 203 -7.61 -13.45 0.76
C GLU A 203 -6.73 -12.57 -0.14
N TYR A 204 -6.79 -11.27 0.07
CA TYR A 204 -6.16 -10.31 -0.84
C TYR A 204 -4.64 -10.28 -0.80
N MET A 205 -4.01 -10.87 0.25
CA MET A 205 -2.55 -10.99 0.29
C MET A 205 -1.99 -11.91 -0.80
N LEU A 206 -2.83 -12.77 -1.37
CA LEU A 206 -2.43 -13.65 -2.47
C LEU A 206 -2.05 -12.88 -3.74
N TRP A 207 -2.53 -11.64 -3.91
CA TRP A 207 -2.10 -10.76 -5.00
C TRP A 207 -0.62 -10.39 -4.94
N PHE A 208 0.01 -10.48 -3.76
CA PHE A 208 1.46 -10.37 -3.64
C PHE A 208 2.18 -11.43 -4.50
N PHE A 209 1.77 -12.68 -4.39
CA PHE A 209 2.38 -13.78 -5.14
C PHE A 209 2.09 -13.68 -6.64
N VAL A 210 0.89 -13.26 -7.00
CA VAL A 210 0.53 -13.03 -8.41
C VAL A 210 1.43 -11.94 -9.02
N ALA A 211 1.56 -10.79 -8.36
CA ALA A 211 2.38 -9.69 -8.86
C ALA A 211 3.87 -10.05 -8.90
N SER A 212 4.40 -10.65 -7.83
CA SER A 212 5.83 -10.99 -7.75
C SER A 212 6.28 -12.04 -8.77
N ASN A 213 5.34 -12.81 -9.32
CA ASN A 213 5.64 -13.89 -10.28
C ASN A 213 5.21 -13.59 -11.72
N LEU A 214 4.16 -12.79 -11.95
CA LEU A 214 3.64 -12.50 -13.29
C LEU A 214 4.13 -11.19 -13.89
N LEU A 215 4.67 -10.26 -13.11
CA LEU A 215 5.28 -9.02 -13.60
C LEU A 215 6.70 -9.31 -14.09
N LEU A 216 6.82 -9.81 -15.31
CA LEU A 216 8.10 -10.31 -15.88
C LEU A 216 8.68 -9.39 -16.94
N ASN A 217 7.90 -8.44 -17.46
CA ASN A 217 8.29 -7.61 -18.60
C ASN A 217 8.34 -6.14 -18.18
N LYS A 218 9.50 -5.50 -18.37
CA LYS A 218 9.74 -4.09 -18.01
C LYS A 218 8.77 -3.12 -18.71
N ASN A 219 8.40 -3.39 -19.97
CA ASN A 219 7.48 -2.55 -20.71
C ASN A 219 6.05 -2.69 -20.19
N GLN A 220 5.60 -3.92 -19.93
CA GLN A 220 4.29 -4.18 -19.30
C GLN A 220 4.22 -3.54 -17.92
N PHE A 221 5.28 -3.69 -17.12
CA PHE A 221 5.40 -3.08 -15.80
C PHE A 221 5.21 -1.56 -15.86
N ARG A 222 5.99 -0.88 -16.74
CA ARG A 222 5.87 0.57 -16.93
C ARG A 222 4.47 0.98 -17.41
N ALA A 223 3.89 0.22 -18.34
CA ALA A 223 2.56 0.51 -18.86
C ALA A 223 1.47 0.40 -17.80
N LEU A 224 1.52 -0.63 -16.93
CA LEU A 224 0.58 -0.82 -15.82
C LEU A 224 0.68 0.32 -14.78
N PHE A 225 1.90 0.75 -14.44
CA PHE A 225 2.07 1.87 -13.51
C PHE A 225 1.65 3.20 -14.11
N ASN A 226 1.91 3.45 -15.40
CA ASN A 226 1.38 4.63 -16.08
C ASN A 226 -0.15 4.61 -16.12
N TRP A 227 -0.75 3.45 -16.38
CA TRP A 227 -2.19 3.28 -16.31
C TRP A 227 -2.74 3.59 -14.91
N LEU A 228 -2.12 3.09 -13.86
CA LEU A 228 -2.52 3.37 -12.48
C LEU A 228 -2.45 4.87 -12.14
N ILE A 229 -1.41 5.57 -12.62
CA ILE A 229 -1.28 7.03 -12.47
C ILE A 229 -2.42 7.75 -13.24
N LEU A 230 -2.70 7.34 -14.48
CA LEU A 230 -3.81 7.89 -15.25
C LEU A 230 -5.15 7.65 -14.56
N LEU A 231 -5.39 6.44 -14.06
CA LEU A 231 -6.58 6.11 -13.30
C LEU A 231 -6.73 7.02 -12.07
N GLY A 232 -5.65 7.20 -11.29
CA GLY A 232 -5.64 8.14 -10.18
C GLY A 232 -5.93 9.58 -10.61
N THR A 233 -5.44 9.98 -11.79
CA THR A 233 -5.70 11.30 -12.37
C THR A 233 -7.17 11.49 -12.70
N PHE A 234 -7.82 10.53 -13.38
CA PHE A 234 -9.26 10.58 -13.70
C PHE A 234 -10.12 10.63 -12.44
N ILE A 235 -9.78 9.79 -11.45
CA ILE A 235 -10.46 9.79 -10.15
C ILE A 235 -10.27 11.13 -9.44
N GLY A 236 -9.07 11.71 -9.51
CA GLY A 236 -8.76 13.03 -8.98
C GLY A 236 -9.54 14.15 -9.68
N ILE A 237 -9.62 14.13 -11.01
CA ILE A 237 -10.42 15.10 -11.80
C ILE A 237 -11.90 14.99 -11.39
N HIS A 238 -12.45 13.79 -11.29
CA HIS A 238 -13.83 13.60 -10.85
C HIS A 238 -14.06 14.07 -9.41
N GLY A 239 -13.08 13.89 -8.50
CA GLY A 239 -13.14 14.45 -7.15
C GLY A 239 -13.13 16.00 -7.17
N VAL A 240 -12.31 16.64 -8.00
CA VAL A 240 -12.32 18.10 -8.18
C VAL A 240 -13.66 18.56 -8.75
N TYR A 241 -14.22 17.85 -9.73
CA TYR A 241 -15.55 18.13 -10.26
C TYR A 241 -16.61 18.08 -9.16
N GLN A 242 -16.62 17.04 -8.31
CA GLN A 242 -17.54 16.94 -7.17
C GLN A 242 -17.41 18.14 -6.21
N TYR A 243 -16.20 18.65 -6.00
CA TYR A 243 -15.98 19.83 -5.17
C TYR A 243 -16.60 21.08 -5.79
N ILE A 244 -16.41 21.28 -7.11
CA ILE A 244 -16.92 22.44 -7.84
C ILE A 244 -18.45 22.49 -7.82
N ILE A 245 -19.13 21.34 -8.04
CA ILE A 245 -20.59 21.28 -8.02
C ILE A 245 -21.18 21.22 -6.60
N GLY A 246 -20.34 21.07 -5.58
CA GLY A 246 -20.79 21.06 -4.19
C GLY A 246 -21.61 19.82 -3.82
N VAL A 247 -21.15 18.63 -4.17
CA VAL A 247 -21.86 17.37 -3.83
C VAL A 247 -22.21 17.33 -2.35
N PRO A 248 -23.47 17.04 -1.98
CA PRO A 248 -23.89 17.00 -0.58
C PRO A 248 -23.19 15.86 0.18
N ILE A 249 -22.87 16.12 1.43
CA ILE A 249 -22.27 15.12 2.32
C ILE A 249 -23.41 14.23 2.86
N PRO A 250 -23.33 12.89 2.71
CA PRO A 250 -24.29 11.99 3.34
C PRO A 250 -24.38 12.24 4.85
N PRO A 251 -25.59 12.30 5.45
CA PRO A 251 -25.75 12.63 6.87
C PRO A 251 -24.93 11.79 7.84
N LEU A 252 -24.72 10.50 7.51
CA LEU A 252 -23.91 9.56 8.28
C LEU A 252 -22.40 9.89 8.34
N TRP A 253 -21.91 10.80 7.49
CA TRP A 253 -20.50 11.20 7.42
C TRP A 253 -20.24 12.56 8.05
N ILE A 254 -21.28 13.21 8.58
CA ILE A 254 -21.20 14.50 9.24
C ILE A 254 -21.03 14.25 10.75
N ASP A 255 -19.87 14.62 11.27
CA ASP A 255 -19.73 14.82 12.71
C ASP A 255 -20.41 16.15 13.07
N ALA A 256 -21.08 16.23 14.23
CA ALA A 256 -21.75 17.45 14.70
C ALA A 256 -20.80 18.68 14.72
N SER A 257 -19.51 18.43 14.84
CA SER A 257 -18.45 19.44 14.77
C SER A 257 -18.10 19.90 13.35
N GLU A 258 -18.62 19.23 12.32
CA GLU A 258 -18.29 19.44 10.90
C GLU A 258 -19.41 20.15 10.13
N ALA A 259 -20.42 20.67 10.82
CA ALA A 259 -21.60 21.35 10.23
C ALA A 259 -21.26 22.53 9.29
N THR A 260 -20.01 23.04 9.35
CA THR A 260 -19.55 24.13 8.47
C THR A 260 -19.03 23.63 7.11
N LEU A 261 -18.82 22.35 6.93
CA LEU A 261 -18.35 21.79 5.66
C LEU A 261 -19.52 21.59 4.70
N LYS A 262 -19.43 22.24 3.53
CA LYS A 262 -20.47 22.15 2.50
C LYS A 262 -20.35 20.88 1.65
N THR A 263 -19.14 20.37 1.47
CA THR A 263 -18.89 19.18 0.63
C THR A 263 -17.64 18.42 1.09
N ARG A 264 -17.63 17.12 0.87
CA ARG A 264 -16.46 16.23 0.96
C ARG A 264 -16.45 15.31 -0.26
N VAL A 265 -15.35 15.32 -1.01
CA VAL A 265 -15.27 14.53 -2.23
C VAL A 265 -14.95 13.06 -1.92
N TYR A 266 -15.60 12.18 -2.66
CA TYR A 266 -15.44 10.72 -2.55
C TYR A 266 -15.27 10.03 -3.92
N SER A 267 -15.43 10.78 -5.02
CA SER A 267 -15.32 10.31 -6.40
C SER A 267 -16.19 9.06 -6.64
N ILE A 268 -15.76 8.16 -7.50
CA ILE A 268 -16.42 6.86 -7.74
C ILE A 268 -16.09 5.82 -6.64
N VAL A 269 -15.19 6.13 -5.74
CA VAL A 269 -14.77 5.26 -4.62
C VAL A 269 -15.84 5.16 -3.53
N GLY A 270 -16.71 6.15 -3.42
CA GLY A 270 -17.86 6.14 -2.52
C GLY A 270 -17.58 6.48 -1.06
N SER A 271 -16.31 6.77 -0.67
CA SER A 271 -15.93 7.21 0.67
C SER A 271 -14.77 8.20 0.62
N PRO A 272 -14.84 9.35 1.30
CA PRO A 272 -13.73 10.32 1.35
C PRO A 272 -12.45 9.74 1.96
N ASN A 273 -12.56 8.89 2.97
CA ASN A 273 -11.41 8.29 3.64
C ASN A 273 -10.73 7.25 2.74
N VAL A 274 -11.52 6.43 2.04
CA VAL A 274 -11.00 5.43 1.09
C VAL A 274 -10.37 6.10 -0.13
N LEU A 275 -11.03 7.15 -0.69
CA LEU A 275 -10.46 7.97 -1.76
C LEU A 275 -9.13 8.58 -1.30
N GLY A 276 -9.10 9.14 -0.09
CA GLY A 276 -7.87 9.69 0.51
C GLY A 276 -6.77 8.64 0.59
N SER A 277 -7.07 7.41 1.04
CA SER A 277 -6.11 6.31 1.08
C SER A 277 -5.59 5.89 -0.29
N PHE A 278 -6.47 5.80 -1.28
CA PHE A 278 -6.08 5.50 -2.65
C PHE A 278 -5.13 6.57 -3.20
N LEU A 279 -5.45 7.84 -2.99
CA LEU A 279 -4.59 8.95 -3.41
C LEU A 279 -3.25 8.97 -2.64
N VAL A 280 -3.26 8.63 -1.34
CA VAL A 280 -2.02 8.44 -0.54
C VAL A 280 -1.13 7.36 -1.13
N LEU A 281 -1.71 6.30 -1.67
CA LEU A 281 -0.96 5.23 -2.31
C LEU A 281 -0.35 5.67 -3.65
N ILE A 282 -1.08 6.43 -4.48
CA ILE A 282 -0.70 6.69 -5.89
C ILE A 282 0.08 7.99 -6.07
N ILE A 283 -0.19 9.04 -5.31
CA ILE A 283 0.51 10.33 -5.43
C ILE A 283 2.04 10.18 -5.29
N PRO A 284 2.60 9.45 -4.31
CA PRO A 284 4.04 9.25 -4.22
C PRO A 284 4.62 8.50 -5.42
N VAL A 285 3.85 7.58 -6.03
CA VAL A 285 4.22 6.87 -7.26
C VAL A 285 4.33 7.85 -8.43
N ALA A 286 3.32 8.69 -8.63
CA ALA A 286 3.34 9.71 -9.68
C ALA A 286 4.45 10.76 -9.48
N LEU A 287 4.67 11.18 -8.22
CA LEU A 287 5.76 12.10 -7.88
C LEU A 287 7.13 11.48 -8.17
N SER A 288 7.33 10.21 -7.86
CA SER A 288 8.57 9.50 -8.14
C SER A 288 8.89 9.48 -9.64
N GLN A 289 7.85 9.31 -10.48
CA GLN A 289 8.00 9.37 -11.94
C GLN A 289 8.28 10.79 -12.43
N ALA A 290 7.65 11.81 -11.87
CA ALA A 290 7.94 13.22 -12.19
C ALA A 290 9.40 13.59 -11.86
N LEU A 291 9.93 13.10 -10.74
CA LEU A 291 11.31 13.37 -10.30
C LEU A 291 12.35 12.59 -11.11
N ALA A 292 12.01 11.38 -11.56
CA ALA A 292 12.88 10.52 -12.37
C ALA A 292 12.67 10.69 -13.89
N ALA A 293 11.78 11.60 -14.31
CA ALA A 293 11.45 11.80 -15.72
C ALA A 293 12.69 12.13 -16.55
N PRO A 294 12.90 11.46 -17.71
CA PRO A 294 14.09 11.63 -18.53
C PRO A 294 14.14 13.00 -19.23
N ASP A 295 13.01 13.58 -19.52
CA ASP A 295 12.86 14.85 -20.22
C ASP A 295 11.80 15.76 -19.57
N ARG A 296 11.73 17.01 -20.08
CA ARG A 296 10.79 18.01 -19.55
C ARG A 296 9.33 17.67 -19.83
N LEU A 297 9.04 17.08 -20.99
CA LEU A 297 7.67 16.76 -21.40
C LEU A 297 7.10 15.66 -20.49
N ALA A 298 7.84 14.58 -20.27
CA ALA A 298 7.47 13.52 -19.35
C ALA A 298 7.27 14.07 -17.92
N ARG A 299 8.14 14.98 -17.48
CA ARG A 299 8.00 15.63 -16.17
C ARG A 299 6.72 16.43 -16.05
N TYR A 300 6.42 17.27 -17.06
CA TYR A 300 5.18 18.07 -17.06
C TYR A 300 3.94 17.19 -17.12
N TYR A 301 3.99 16.07 -17.85
CA TYR A 301 2.92 15.08 -17.87
C TYR A 301 2.61 14.55 -16.46
N TYR A 302 3.61 14.06 -15.73
CA TYR A 302 3.39 13.53 -14.37
C TYR A 302 2.99 14.65 -13.38
N LEU A 303 3.50 15.87 -13.52
CA LEU A 303 3.07 17.00 -12.70
C LEU A 303 1.61 17.39 -12.99
N ALA A 304 1.19 17.35 -14.25
CA ALA A 304 -0.21 17.55 -14.62
C ALA A 304 -1.12 16.47 -14.01
N CYS A 305 -0.67 15.20 -14.00
CA CYS A 305 -1.39 14.12 -13.34
C CYS A 305 -1.50 14.33 -11.82
N LEU A 306 -0.43 14.81 -11.17
CA LEU A 306 -0.39 15.06 -9.74
C LEU A 306 -1.37 16.14 -9.27
N THR A 307 -1.58 17.18 -10.09
CA THR A 307 -2.39 18.35 -9.71
C THR A 307 -3.81 17.98 -9.29
N PRO A 308 -4.64 17.28 -10.11
CA PRO A 308 -5.99 16.93 -9.71
C PRO A 308 -6.02 15.89 -8.58
N MET A 309 -5.06 14.96 -8.53
CA MET A 309 -4.96 13.99 -7.43
C MET A 309 -4.72 14.70 -6.09
N THR A 310 -3.78 15.65 -6.05
CA THR A 310 -3.46 16.40 -4.83
C THR A 310 -4.62 17.32 -4.41
N ALA A 311 -5.24 18.00 -5.36
CA ALA A 311 -6.43 18.82 -5.09
C ALA A 311 -7.58 17.97 -4.54
N SER A 312 -7.86 16.82 -5.16
CA SER A 312 -8.89 15.90 -4.69
C SER A 312 -8.59 15.37 -3.29
N LEU A 313 -7.33 15.02 -2.98
CA LEU A 313 -6.91 14.60 -1.64
C LEU A 313 -7.21 15.70 -0.58
N ILE A 314 -6.93 16.95 -0.91
CA ILE A 314 -7.25 18.09 -0.02
C ILE A 314 -8.77 18.17 0.18
N PHE A 315 -9.55 18.07 -0.88
CA PHE A 315 -11.02 18.20 -0.85
C PHE A 315 -11.75 16.98 -0.26
N THR A 316 -11.05 15.85 0.00
CA THR A 316 -11.60 14.77 0.83
C THR A 316 -11.87 15.23 2.26
N TYR A 317 -11.15 16.26 2.72
CA TYR A 317 -11.14 16.71 4.11
C TYR A 317 -10.88 15.58 5.12
N SER A 318 -10.18 14.53 4.69
CA SER A 318 -9.77 13.41 5.55
C SER A 318 -8.46 13.73 6.27
N ARG A 319 -8.55 14.08 7.56
CA ARG A 319 -7.38 14.36 8.42
C ARG A 319 -6.40 13.18 8.47
N GLY A 320 -6.95 11.95 8.54
CA GLY A 320 -6.16 10.72 8.52
C GLY A 320 -5.37 10.55 7.23
N ALA A 321 -6.00 10.84 6.07
CA ALA A 321 -5.32 10.78 4.77
C ALA A 321 -4.23 11.85 4.63
N TRP A 322 -4.44 13.06 5.17
CA TRP A 322 -3.40 14.11 5.16
C TRP A 322 -2.20 13.72 6.00
N LEU A 323 -2.42 13.18 7.22
CA LEU A 323 -1.35 12.64 8.06
C LEU A 323 -0.61 11.49 7.36
N ALA A 324 -1.35 10.58 6.75
CA ALA A 324 -0.79 9.45 6.00
C ALA A 324 0.06 9.93 4.82
N MET A 325 -0.40 10.95 4.06
CA MET A 325 0.36 11.55 2.96
C MET A 325 1.63 12.25 3.47
N PHE A 326 1.53 12.96 4.60
CA PHE A 326 2.70 13.57 5.25
C PHE A 326 3.77 12.51 5.56
N CYS A 327 3.37 11.40 6.19
CA CYS A 327 4.26 10.29 6.50
C CYS A 327 4.82 9.61 5.23
N ALA A 328 3.99 9.43 4.19
CA ALA A 328 4.43 8.89 2.91
C ALA A 328 5.53 9.76 2.28
N PHE A 329 5.33 11.07 2.22
CA PHE A 329 6.34 12.00 1.69
C PHE A 329 7.58 12.09 2.58
N ALA A 330 7.42 12.01 3.90
CA ALA A 330 8.55 11.93 4.81
C ALA A 330 9.41 10.70 4.53
N VAL A 331 8.79 9.53 4.36
CA VAL A 331 9.49 8.28 4.00
C VAL A 331 10.16 8.41 2.64
N TYR A 332 9.47 8.90 1.61
CA TYR A 332 10.08 9.12 0.30
C TYR A 332 11.24 10.11 0.35
N GLY A 333 11.09 11.20 1.11
CA GLY A 333 12.14 12.18 1.36
C GLY A 333 13.37 11.57 2.03
N LEU A 334 13.18 10.74 3.04
CA LEU A 334 14.25 10.05 3.77
C LEU A 334 14.95 9.00 2.91
N LEU A 335 14.20 8.27 2.06
CA LEU A 335 14.75 7.18 1.25
C LEU A 335 15.40 7.68 -0.04
N TYR A 336 14.86 8.73 -0.66
CA TYR A 336 15.24 9.10 -2.02
C TYR A 336 15.59 10.57 -2.21
N ASN A 337 14.81 11.52 -1.68
CA ASN A 337 15.00 12.94 -1.95
C ASN A 337 14.65 13.83 -0.73
N TRP A 338 15.66 14.11 0.09
CA TRP A 338 15.51 14.90 1.32
C TRP A 338 14.91 16.31 1.10
N ARG A 339 15.02 16.89 -0.13
CA ARG A 339 14.43 18.20 -0.46
C ARG A 339 12.94 18.23 -0.28
N LEU A 340 12.29 17.06 -0.42
CA LEU A 340 10.87 16.92 -0.14
C LEU A 340 10.51 17.18 1.32
N LEU A 341 11.42 16.92 2.26
CA LEU A 341 11.18 17.22 3.67
C LEU A 341 11.04 18.73 3.91
N PHE A 342 11.80 19.55 3.19
CA PHE A 342 11.63 21.02 3.23
C PHE A 342 10.31 21.45 2.61
N VAL A 343 9.98 20.93 1.43
CA VAL A 343 8.70 21.21 0.76
C VAL A 343 7.54 20.78 1.66
N LEU A 344 7.66 19.63 2.29
CA LEU A 344 6.67 19.09 3.22
C LEU A 344 6.51 19.98 4.45
N GLY A 345 7.61 20.41 5.07
CA GLY A 345 7.58 21.34 6.20
C GLY A 345 6.96 22.68 5.82
N LEU A 346 7.34 23.23 4.66
CA LEU A 346 6.76 24.47 4.15
C LEU A 346 5.26 24.29 3.84
N ALA A 347 4.86 23.19 3.21
CA ALA A 347 3.47 22.90 2.93
C ALA A 347 2.64 22.73 4.22
N ALA A 348 3.15 22.02 5.23
CA ALA A 348 2.51 21.87 6.52
C ALA A 348 2.31 23.21 7.25
N TYR A 349 3.25 24.13 7.09
CA TYR A 349 3.16 25.48 7.65
C TYR A 349 2.20 26.38 6.86
N ALA A 350 2.26 26.31 5.51
CA ALA A 350 1.53 27.22 4.63
C ALA A 350 0.06 26.79 4.40
N ALA A 351 -0.21 25.49 4.32
CA ALA A 351 -1.53 24.98 3.98
C ALA A 351 -2.65 25.45 4.93
N PRO A 352 -2.49 25.46 6.27
CA PRO A 352 -3.50 26.00 7.17
C PRO A 352 -3.73 27.50 6.98
N LYS A 353 -2.72 28.24 6.54
CA LYS A 353 -2.84 29.70 6.29
C LYS A 353 -3.51 30.02 4.97
N ALA A 354 -3.26 29.17 3.95
CA ALA A 354 -3.80 29.37 2.60
C ALA A 354 -5.23 28.83 2.43
N VAL A 355 -5.60 27.79 3.19
CA VAL A 355 -6.90 27.11 3.04
C VAL A 355 -7.64 27.09 4.38
N PRO A 356 -8.67 27.97 4.55
CA PRO A 356 -9.41 28.09 5.80
C PRO A 356 -10.02 26.77 6.31
N GLY A 357 -10.44 25.88 5.40
CA GLY A 357 -10.97 24.55 5.75
C GLY A 357 -9.91 23.62 6.35
N ILE A 358 -8.64 23.79 6.02
CA ILE A 358 -7.54 23.06 6.67
C ILE A 358 -7.29 23.66 8.06
N ALA A 359 -7.25 24.99 8.16
CA ALA A 359 -7.04 25.68 9.43
C ALA A 359 -8.08 25.30 10.48
N SER A 360 -9.36 25.33 10.11
CA SER A 360 -10.46 24.97 11.02
C SER A 360 -10.37 23.51 11.48
N ARG A 361 -10.02 22.58 10.58
CA ARG A 361 -9.90 21.15 10.92
C ARG A 361 -8.70 20.83 11.80
N VAL A 362 -7.56 21.46 11.55
CA VAL A 362 -6.35 21.31 12.38
C VAL A 362 -6.58 21.97 13.73
N GLY A 363 -7.14 23.19 13.75
CA GLY A 363 -7.46 23.89 14.98
C GLY A 363 -8.46 23.15 15.86
N TYR A 364 -9.51 22.57 15.26
CA TYR A 364 -10.47 21.74 15.98
C TYR A 364 -9.81 20.50 16.59
N LEU A 365 -8.93 19.82 15.88
CA LEU A 365 -8.21 18.65 16.39
C LEU A 365 -7.40 18.94 17.67
N MET A 366 -6.88 20.16 17.77
CA MET A 366 -6.11 20.65 18.93
C MET A 366 -6.99 21.22 20.05
N SER A 367 -8.31 21.29 19.87
CA SER A 367 -9.22 21.92 20.83
C SER A 367 -9.65 20.96 21.94
N PRO A 368 -9.87 21.47 23.17
CA PRO A 368 -10.47 20.68 24.25
C PRO A 368 -11.85 20.09 23.89
N ALA A 369 -12.62 20.82 23.07
CA ALA A 369 -13.92 20.37 22.57
C ALA A 369 -13.81 19.07 21.76
N TYR A 370 -12.78 18.94 20.90
CA TYR A 370 -12.53 17.69 20.17
C TYR A 370 -12.21 16.52 21.13
N LEU A 371 -11.34 16.75 22.10
CA LEU A 371 -10.97 15.69 23.05
C LEU A 371 -12.20 15.20 23.83
N LEU A 372 -13.04 16.11 24.30
CA LEU A 372 -14.27 15.77 25.02
C LEU A 372 -15.30 15.05 24.13
N SER A 373 -15.54 15.54 22.91
CA SER A 373 -16.47 14.89 21.98
C SER A 373 -15.97 13.52 21.54
N SER A 374 -14.68 13.41 21.24
CA SER A 374 -14.05 12.16 20.84
C SER A 374 -14.04 11.12 21.96
N ALA A 375 -13.88 11.54 23.23
CA ALA A 375 -13.94 10.67 24.40
C ALA A 375 -15.39 10.21 24.73
N ARG A 376 -16.42 10.98 24.35
CA ARG A 376 -17.83 10.61 24.65
C ARG A 376 -18.42 9.64 23.63
N ALA A 377 -18.26 9.92 22.32
CA ALA A 377 -18.88 9.14 21.25
C ALA A 377 -18.02 9.03 19.98
N GLY A 378 -16.83 9.66 19.94
CA GLY A 378 -15.94 9.68 18.80
C GLY A 378 -14.94 8.52 18.79
N ARG A 379 -13.82 8.74 18.09
CA ARG A 379 -12.78 7.72 17.90
C ARG A 379 -12.17 7.21 19.21
N VAL A 380 -11.88 8.12 20.17
CA VAL A 380 -11.27 7.73 21.45
C VAL A 380 -12.19 6.79 22.24
N ALA A 381 -13.50 7.08 22.26
CA ALA A 381 -14.47 6.17 22.91
C ALA A 381 -14.48 4.78 22.24
N ARG A 382 -14.46 4.74 20.92
CA ARG A 382 -14.44 3.49 20.13
C ARG A 382 -13.13 2.71 20.33
N TRP A 383 -12.00 3.39 20.45
CA TRP A 383 -10.70 2.79 20.74
C TRP A 383 -10.63 2.19 22.14
N ASN A 384 -11.12 2.95 23.15
CA ASN A 384 -11.21 2.44 24.51
C ASN A 384 -12.11 1.19 24.58
N LYS A 385 -13.25 1.21 23.87
CA LYS A 385 -14.11 0.04 23.79
C LYS A 385 -13.45 -1.15 23.11
N ALA A 386 -12.63 -0.93 22.09
CA ALA A 386 -11.83 -2.00 21.48
C ALA A 386 -10.84 -2.63 22.47
N ILE A 387 -10.22 -1.81 23.33
CA ILE A 387 -9.31 -2.28 24.38
C ILE A 387 -10.08 -3.06 25.45
N GLU A 388 -11.25 -2.60 25.88
CA GLU A 388 -12.11 -3.35 26.81
C GLU A 388 -12.50 -4.73 26.25
N VAL A 389 -12.90 -4.77 24.97
CA VAL A 389 -13.25 -6.03 24.29
C VAL A 389 -12.03 -6.96 24.23
N TRP A 390 -10.85 -6.45 23.87
CA TRP A 390 -9.62 -7.23 23.88
C TRP A 390 -9.28 -7.82 25.25
N GLN A 391 -9.52 -7.08 26.34
CA GLN A 391 -9.22 -7.54 27.70
C GLN A 391 -10.00 -8.80 28.10
N ASN A 392 -11.15 -9.08 27.48
CA ASN A 392 -11.91 -10.31 27.74
C ASN A 392 -11.14 -11.55 27.26
N HIS A 393 -10.41 -11.45 26.14
CA HIS A 393 -9.66 -12.54 25.52
C HIS A 393 -8.30 -12.06 25.00
N PRO A 394 -7.32 -11.73 25.85
CA PRO A 394 -6.10 -11.04 25.48
C PRO A 394 -5.24 -11.76 24.45
N LEU A 395 -5.19 -13.09 24.48
CA LEU A 395 -4.36 -13.88 23.56
C LEU A 395 -5.03 -14.11 22.19
N THR A 396 -6.33 -14.43 22.17
CA THR A 396 -7.02 -14.92 20.97
C THR A 396 -8.09 -13.99 20.42
N GLY A 397 -8.47 -12.94 21.16
CA GLY A 397 -9.54 -12.01 20.80
C GLY A 397 -10.93 -12.64 20.84
N GLU A 398 -11.93 -11.91 20.35
CA GLU A 398 -13.34 -12.33 20.27
C GLU A 398 -13.67 -13.25 19.09
N GLY A 399 -12.75 -13.40 18.14
CA GLY A 399 -12.93 -14.13 16.89
C GLY A 399 -13.10 -13.20 15.69
N PHE A 400 -12.75 -13.73 14.52
CA PHE A 400 -12.82 -12.98 13.25
C PHE A 400 -14.22 -12.46 12.95
N GLY A 401 -14.31 -11.24 12.43
CA GLY A 401 -15.57 -10.60 12.01
C GLY A 401 -16.49 -10.20 13.16
N ARG A 402 -16.04 -10.30 14.42
CA ARG A 402 -16.91 -10.07 15.57
C ARG A 402 -16.84 -8.67 16.15
N TYR A 403 -15.89 -7.84 15.75
CA TYR A 403 -15.74 -6.53 16.32
C TYR A 403 -15.25 -5.46 15.32
N GLY A 404 -15.84 -4.29 15.38
CA GLY A 404 -15.26 -3.03 14.94
C GLY A 404 -15.09 -2.81 13.45
N GLY A 405 -15.71 -3.63 12.60
CA GLY A 405 -15.60 -3.52 11.16
C GLY A 405 -16.88 -3.84 10.39
N ALA A 406 -16.78 -3.90 9.05
CA ALA A 406 -17.91 -4.09 8.15
C ALA A 406 -18.66 -5.42 8.40
N VAL A 407 -17.93 -6.49 8.66
CA VAL A 407 -18.51 -7.81 8.95
C VAL A 407 -19.30 -7.79 10.25
N ALA A 408 -18.69 -7.24 11.30
CA ALA A 408 -19.36 -7.09 12.59
C ALA A 408 -20.59 -6.16 12.49
N ALA A 409 -20.49 -5.06 11.78
CA ALA A 409 -21.60 -4.12 11.61
C ALA A 409 -22.81 -4.71 10.90
N ARG A 410 -22.60 -5.70 10.00
CA ARG A 410 -23.69 -6.42 9.30
C ARG A 410 -24.30 -7.55 10.13
N ASN A 411 -23.48 -8.23 10.93
CA ASN A 411 -23.86 -9.50 11.54
C ASN A 411 -24.13 -9.39 13.05
N ILE A 412 -23.67 -8.31 13.71
CA ILE A 412 -23.74 -8.17 15.18
C ILE A 412 -24.48 -6.87 15.53
N PRO A 413 -25.69 -6.96 16.13
CA PRO A 413 -26.45 -5.78 16.51
C PRO A 413 -25.65 -4.88 17.47
N GLY A 414 -25.67 -3.56 17.21
CA GLY A 414 -24.97 -2.57 18.02
C GLY A 414 -23.47 -2.48 17.80
N SER A 415 -22.90 -3.26 16.87
CA SER A 415 -21.49 -3.12 16.49
C SER A 415 -21.24 -1.83 15.72
N ASN A 416 -20.16 -1.12 16.09
CA ASN A 416 -19.72 0.11 15.45
C ASN A 416 -18.30 -0.06 14.89
N TYR A 417 -17.97 0.74 13.86
CA TYR A 417 -16.59 0.80 13.34
C TYR A 417 -15.64 1.38 14.38
N VAL A 418 -14.47 0.74 14.53
CA VAL A 418 -13.40 1.23 15.43
C VAL A 418 -12.64 2.41 14.85
N ASP A 419 -12.60 2.56 13.52
CA ASP A 419 -11.74 3.50 12.79
C ASP A 419 -10.25 3.36 13.19
N ASN A 420 -9.80 2.13 13.36
CA ASN A 420 -8.42 1.74 13.59
C ASN A 420 -8.28 0.24 13.35
N PHE A 421 -7.71 -0.12 12.20
CA PHE A 421 -7.58 -1.52 11.80
C PHE A 421 -6.73 -2.36 12.77
N TYR A 422 -5.73 -1.75 13.40
CA TYR A 422 -4.87 -2.46 14.36
C TYR A 422 -5.60 -2.77 15.66
N LEU A 423 -6.40 -1.83 16.18
CA LEU A 423 -7.24 -2.09 17.37
C LEU A 423 -8.39 -3.06 17.05
N LYS A 424 -8.95 -3.00 15.83
CA LYS A 424 -9.89 -4.02 15.36
C LYS A 424 -9.23 -5.40 15.37
N THR A 425 -8.04 -5.52 14.77
CA THR A 425 -7.30 -6.77 14.75
C THR A 425 -7.00 -7.27 16.17
N LEU A 426 -6.61 -6.37 17.06
CA LEU A 426 -6.35 -6.71 18.47
C LEU A 426 -7.61 -7.26 19.16
N ALA A 427 -8.76 -6.61 18.95
CA ALA A 427 -10.03 -7.05 19.56
C ALA A 427 -10.51 -8.39 18.98
N GLU A 428 -10.36 -8.61 17.66
CA GLU A 428 -10.82 -9.83 16.98
C GLU A 428 -9.88 -11.03 17.15
N THR A 429 -8.55 -10.80 17.14
CA THR A 429 -7.54 -11.87 17.05
C THR A 429 -6.54 -11.87 18.20
N GLY A 430 -6.74 -10.99 19.18
CA GLY A 430 -5.86 -10.86 20.33
C GLY A 430 -4.44 -10.43 19.96
N ILE A 431 -3.54 -10.55 20.94
CA ILE A 431 -2.14 -10.19 20.72
C ILE A 431 -1.42 -11.12 19.73
N LEU A 432 -1.86 -12.39 19.65
CA LEU A 432 -1.28 -13.35 18.71
C LEU A 432 -1.52 -12.94 17.27
N GLY A 433 -2.76 -12.58 16.91
CA GLY A 433 -3.08 -12.14 15.56
C GLY A 433 -2.46 -10.78 15.22
N LEU A 434 -2.49 -9.82 16.16
CA LEU A 434 -1.85 -8.52 15.94
C LEU A 434 -0.33 -8.64 15.78
N ALA A 435 0.33 -9.47 16.59
CA ALA A 435 1.77 -9.71 16.48
C ALA A 435 2.13 -10.39 15.14
N ALA A 436 1.34 -11.37 14.71
CA ALA A 436 1.52 -12.02 13.41
C ALA A 436 1.31 -11.04 12.25
N LEU A 437 0.28 -10.17 12.33
CA LEU A 437 0.06 -9.10 11.35
C LEU A 437 1.23 -8.11 11.32
N ALA A 438 1.67 -7.65 12.48
CA ALA A 438 2.81 -6.72 12.58
C ALA A 438 4.08 -7.33 11.97
N LEU A 439 4.36 -8.60 12.28
CA LEU A 439 5.49 -9.35 11.71
C LEU A 439 5.38 -9.45 10.18
N LEU A 440 4.21 -9.75 9.66
CA LEU A 440 3.92 -9.82 8.22
C LEU A 440 4.17 -8.47 7.53
N LEU A 441 3.60 -7.37 8.07
CA LEU A 441 3.73 -6.03 7.50
C LEU A 441 5.19 -5.51 7.56
N LEU A 442 5.88 -5.73 8.68
CA LEU A 442 7.31 -5.38 8.82
C LEU A 442 8.19 -6.19 7.87
N SER A 443 7.88 -7.48 7.68
CA SER A 443 8.57 -8.33 6.69
C SER A 443 8.33 -7.82 5.27
N GLY A 444 7.10 -7.37 4.95
CA GLY A 444 6.76 -6.77 3.67
C GLY A 444 7.54 -5.50 3.38
N LEU A 445 7.57 -4.55 4.32
CA LEU A 445 8.36 -3.34 4.20
C LEU A 445 9.85 -3.64 4.03
N ARG A 446 10.38 -4.59 4.80
CA ARG A 446 11.77 -5.02 4.68
C ARG A 446 12.05 -5.66 3.31
N CYS A 447 11.15 -6.51 2.81
CA CYS A 447 11.25 -7.09 1.48
C CYS A 447 11.31 -6.00 0.41
N ALA A 448 10.43 -5.00 0.48
CA ALA A 448 10.41 -3.88 -0.45
C ALA A 448 11.67 -3.01 -0.37
N LEU A 449 12.16 -2.70 0.84
CA LEU A 449 13.42 -1.95 1.04
C LEU A 449 14.62 -2.72 0.48
N ASN A 450 14.70 -4.03 0.72
CA ASN A 450 15.76 -4.88 0.19
C ASN A 450 15.70 -4.98 -1.34
N ALA A 451 14.51 -5.10 -1.94
CA ALA A 451 14.33 -5.07 -3.38
C ALA A 451 14.78 -3.72 -3.96
N CYS A 452 14.32 -2.62 -3.40
CA CYS A 452 14.72 -1.26 -3.82
C CYS A 452 16.25 -1.06 -3.76
N SER A 453 16.91 -1.59 -2.72
CA SER A 453 18.37 -1.44 -2.55
C SER A 453 19.19 -2.25 -3.58
N ARG A 454 18.60 -3.22 -4.27
CA ARG A 454 19.25 -4.04 -5.30
C ARG A 454 19.14 -3.43 -6.70
N LEU A 455 18.23 -2.48 -6.90
CA LEU A 455 18.00 -1.86 -8.20
C LEU A 455 19.20 -1.00 -8.63
N SER A 456 19.66 -1.18 -9.84
CA SER A 456 20.69 -0.37 -10.50
C SER A 456 20.09 0.80 -11.30
N ASP A 457 18.92 0.58 -11.96
CA ASP A 457 18.20 1.60 -12.73
C ASP A 457 17.64 2.68 -11.80
N PRO A 458 18.10 3.95 -11.91
CA PRO A 458 17.62 5.04 -11.04
C PRO A 458 16.11 5.29 -11.15
N ALA A 459 15.52 5.05 -12.34
CA ALA A 459 14.10 5.26 -12.56
C ALA A 459 13.26 4.20 -11.83
N LEU A 460 13.67 2.91 -11.92
CA LEU A 460 13.03 1.83 -11.16
C LEU A 460 13.20 2.01 -9.65
N ARG A 461 14.38 2.46 -9.22
CA ARG A 461 14.63 2.75 -7.79
C ARG A 461 13.76 3.88 -7.27
N SER A 462 13.60 4.97 -8.05
CA SER A 462 12.70 6.07 -7.71
C SER A 462 11.26 5.58 -7.61
N LEU A 463 10.81 4.77 -8.58
CA LEU A 463 9.47 4.17 -8.58
C LEU A 463 9.25 3.28 -7.36
N ALA A 464 10.20 2.39 -7.04
CA ALA A 464 10.15 1.57 -5.84
C ALA A 464 10.04 2.41 -4.56
N GLY A 465 10.81 3.50 -4.47
CA GLY A 465 10.72 4.47 -3.37
C GLY A 465 9.34 5.12 -3.26
N GLY A 466 8.73 5.50 -4.39
CA GLY A 466 7.37 6.04 -4.44
C GLY A 466 6.33 5.04 -3.97
N ILE A 467 6.43 3.77 -4.40
CA ILE A 467 5.52 2.70 -3.97
C ILE A 467 5.69 2.43 -2.46
N ILE A 468 6.92 2.28 -1.97
CA ILE A 468 7.20 2.05 -0.53
C ILE A 468 6.61 3.18 0.32
N ALA A 469 6.75 4.42 -0.14
CA ALA A 469 6.18 5.59 0.53
C ALA A 469 4.64 5.52 0.58
N GLY A 470 3.99 5.21 -0.55
CA GLY A 470 2.54 5.04 -0.62
C GLY A 470 2.04 3.90 0.29
N LEU A 471 2.71 2.74 0.25
CA LEU A 471 2.41 1.60 1.13
C LEU A 471 2.52 2.00 2.61
N THR A 472 3.60 2.71 2.98
CA THR A 472 3.78 3.19 4.36
C THR A 472 2.68 4.18 4.75
N GLY A 473 2.27 5.07 3.84
CA GLY A 473 1.15 5.97 4.06
C GLY A 473 -0.16 5.22 4.35
N VAL A 474 -0.47 4.18 3.59
CA VAL A 474 -1.66 3.33 3.83
C VAL A 474 -1.57 2.64 5.20
N LEU A 475 -0.40 2.14 5.61
CA LEU A 475 -0.22 1.57 6.95
C LEU A 475 -0.48 2.59 8.06
N VAL A 476 -0.02 3.82 7.90
CA VAL A 476 -0.31 4.92 8.84
C VAL A 476 -1.81 5.21 8.87
N HIS A 477 -2.47 5.25 7.70
CA HIS A 477 -3.90 5.52 7.63
C HIS A 477 -4.75 4.44 8.31
N ASN A 478 -4.32 3.17 8.27
CA ASN A 478 -4.93 2.08 9.02
C ASN A 478 -4.92 2.30 10.56
N GLY A 479 -4.05 3.15 11.08
CA GLY A 479 -4.04 3.55 12.50
C GLY A 479 -5.19 4.48 12.90
N VAL A 480 -5.89 5.08 11.94
CA VAL A 480 -7.01 6.02 12.18
C VAL A 480 -8.23 5.72 11.31
N GLU A 481 -8.22 4.60 10.58
CA GLU A 481 -9.32 4.13 9.71
C GLU A 481 -9.20 2.61 9.48
N ASN A 482 -10.27 1.94 9.03
CA ASN A 482 -10.25 0.51 8.70
C ASN A 482 -10.00 0.30 7.19
N ILE A 483 -8.88 0.77 6.66
CA ILE A 483 -8.61 0.77 5.22
C ILE A 483 -8.44 -0.66 4.66
N PHE A 484 -7.86 -1.58 5.42
CA PHE A 484 -7.69 -2.97 4.99
C PHE A 484 -8.98 -3.81 5.02
N GLU A 485 -10.10 -3.25 5.43
CA GLU A 485 -11.41 -3.85 5.20
C GLU A 485 -12.00 -3.55 3.81
N VAL A 486 -11.37 -2.65 3.06
CA VAL A 486 -11.79 -2.31 1.70
C VAL A 486 -11.03 -3.20 0.72
N PRO A 487 -11.70 -4.14 0.02
CA PRO A 487 -11.07 -5.12 -0.88
C PRO A 487 -10.12 -4.50 -1.89
N MET A 488 -10.54 -3.44 -2.55
CA MET A 488 -9.74 -2.66 -3.48
C MET A 488 -8.40 -2.19 -2.88
N MET A 489 -8.43 -1.62 -1.66
CA MET A 489 -7.24 -1.08 -1.03
C MET A 489 -6.27 -2.17 -0.60
N THR A 490 -6.78 -3.27 -0.09
CA THR A 490 -5.98 -4.43 0.32
C THR A 490 -5.37 -5.11 -0.91
N THR A 491 -6.15 -5.26 -1.98
CA THR A 491 -5.66 -5.74 -3.29
C THR A 491 -4.50 -4.88 -3.79
N TYR A 492 -4.67 -3.55 -3.90
CA TYR A 492 -3.60 -2.67 -4.35
C TYR A 492 -2.38 -2.70 -3.43
N PHE A 493 -2.58 -2.77 -2.11
CA PHE A 493 -1.48 -2.84 -1.17
C PHE A 493 -0.58 -4.06 -1.45
N TRP A 494 -1.15 -5.25 -1.51
CA TRP A 494 -0.41 -6.49 -1.72
C TRP A 494 0.13 -6.62 -3.15
N LEU A 495 -0.65 -6.19 -4.14
CA LEU A 495 -0.23 -6.14 -5.54
C LEU A 495 1.03 -5.27 -5.73
N LEU A 496 1.01 -4.04 -5.18
CA LEU A 496 2.13 -3.11 -5.30
C LEU A 496 3.35 -3.56 -4.49
N LEU A 497 3.14 -4.17 -3.34
CA LEU A 497 4.23 -4.80 -2.58
C LEU A 497 4.89 -5.93 -3.38
N GLY A 498 4.09 -6.79 -4.02
CA GLY A 498 4.57 -7.85 -4.92
C GLY A 498 5.27 -7.29 -6.16
N ALA A 499 4.77 -6.18 -6.71
CA ALA A 499 5.41 -5.49 -7.83
C ALA A 499 6.81 -5.00 -7.47
N VAL A 500 7.01 -4.39 -6.28
CA VAL A 500 8.35 -3.98 -5.82
C VAL A 500 9.27 -5.20 -5.65
N ALA A 501 8.75 -6.30 -5.11
CA ALA A 501 9.52 -7.54 -4.96
C ALA A 501 9.95 -8.14 -6.31
N ALA A 502 9.18 -7.89 -7.38
CA ALA A 502 9.51 -8.34 -8.75
C ALA A 502 10.56 -7.46 -9.44
N MET A 503 10.69 -6.18 -9.07
CA MET A 503 11.55 -5.21 -9.79
C MET A 503 12.99 -5.66 -10.03
N PRO A 504 13.74 -6.28 -9.07
CA PRO A 504 15.09 -6.72 -9.33
C PRO A 504 15.22 -7.69 -10.51
N TYR A 505 14.18 -8.50 -10.76
CA TYR A 505 14.15 -9.45 -11.87
C TYR A 505 13.82 -8.81 -13.23
N LEU A 506 13.41 -7.53 -13.24
CA LEU A 506 13.21 -6.79 -14.48
C LEU A 506 14.51 -6.20 -15.03
N GLU A 507 15.60 -6.25 -14.26
CA GLU A 507 16.93 -5.82 -14.64
C GLU A 507 17.83 -6.99 -15.09
N GLU A 508 17.43 -8.23 -14.80
CA GLU A 508 18.06 -9.46 -15.28
C GLU A 508 17.61 -9.76 -16.74
#